data_619507f59f3a699f90ca92cbc0a8bfcc
#
_entry.id   619507f59f3a699f90ca92cbc0a8bfcc
#
_cell.length_a   1.000
_cell.length_b   1.000
_cell.length_c   1.000
_cell.angle_alpha   90.00
_cell.angle_beta   90.00
_cell.angle_gamma   90.00
#
_symmetry.space_group_name_H-M   'P 1'
#
loop_
_entity.id
_entity.type
_entity.pdbx_description
1 polymer ?
#
loop_
_entity_poly.entity_id
_entity_poly.type
_entity_poly.pdbx_seq_one_letter_code
_entity_poly.pdbx_strand_id
1 'polypeptide(L)'
;MLPLLLLTYRRLQRRPSRYAVRYTNLDVLASVVESTRSWRRHAGLGLFLLALAALLVGFARPSMTRLADREEATIVLVIDVSGSMQAEDVEPTRLEAAQEVVREFLAGLPKRFQVGVVAFSETAEVAAPATEDRRLAIDAIDYLYPQRGTAIGDAIARGVEVAR
;
A
#
# COMPACT_ATOMS: atom_id res chain seq x y z
N MET A 1 -24.45 -20.79 -1.23
CA MET A 1 -24.03 -22.17 -0.95
C MET A 1 -24.18 -22.58 0.52
N LEU A 2 -24.02 -21.67 1.47
CA LEU A 2 -24.20 -21.95 2.91
C LEU A 2 -25.56 -22.55 3.30
N PRO A 3 -26.71 -22.03 2.79
CA PRO A 3 -28.04 -22.58 3.19
C PRO A 3 -28.26 -24.00 2.72
N LEU A 4 -27.66 -24.40 1.61
CA LEU A 4 -27.80 -25.74 1.06
C LEU A 4 -27.08 -26.77 1.95
N LEU A 5 -25.92 -26.42 2.50
CA LEU A 5 -25.15 -27.25 3.42
C LEU A 5 -25.89 -27.44 4.76
N LEU A 6 -26.56 -26.40 5.23
CA LEU A 6 -27.36 -26.43 6.44
C LEU A 6 -28.62 -27.30 6.27
N LEU A 7 -29.24 -27.28 5.10
CA LEU A 7 -30.39 -28.11 4.76
C LEU A 7 -30.01 -29.59 4.63
N THR A 8 -28.89 -29.91 3.99
CA THR A 8 -28.38 -31.28 3.89
C THR A 8 -28.01 -31.85 5.26
N TYR A 9 -27.36 -31.04 6.11
CA TYR A 9 -27.05 -31.45 7.49
C TYR A 9 -28.30 -31.74 8.32
N ARG A 10 -29.32 -30.87 8.25
CA ARG A 10 -30.60 -31.10 8.92
C ARG A 10 -31.33 -32.36 8.43
N ARG A 11 -31.23 -32.68 7.13
CA ARG A 11 -31.79 -33.91 6.56
C ARG A 11 -31.05 -35.16 7.01
N LEU A 12 -29.72 -35.11 7.12
CA LEU A 12 -28.93 -36.25 7.62
C LEU A 12 -29.19 -36.50 9.12
N GLN A 13 -29.38 -35.45 9.93
CA GLN A 13 -29.71 -35.62 11.36
C GLN A 13 -31.11 -36.15 11.62
N ARG A 14 -32.04 -36.01 10.67
CA ARG A 14 -33.42 -36.49 10.80
C ARG A 14 -33.61 -37.95 10.41
N ARG A 15 -32.54 -38.68 10.08
CA ARG A 15 -32.65 -40.13 9.88
C ARG A 15 -32.83 -40.81 11.24
N PRO A 16 -34.05 -41.23 11.63
CA PRO A 16 -34.23 -42.00 12.87
C PRO A 16 -33.48 -43.32 12.68
N SER A 17 -32.53 -43.58 13.57
CA SER A 17 -31.88 -44.90 13.66
C SER A 17 -32.98 -45.92 14.02
N ARG A 18 -33.41 -46.68 13.02
CA ARG A 18 -34.40 -47.75 13.20
C ARG A 18 -33.74 -48.99 13.79
N TYR A 19 -33.01 -48.84 14.87
CA TYR A 19 -32.67 -49.97 15.72
C TYR A 19 -33.63 -49.97 16.90
N ALA A 20 -34.83 -50.56 16.69
CA ALA A 20 -35.73 -50.88 17.76
C ALA A 20 -35.17 -52.09 18.52
N VAL A 21 -34.29 -51.84 19.46
CA VAL A 21 -33.91 -52.85 20.45
C VAL A 21 -35.01 -52.86 21.53
N ARG A 22 -35.72 -53.94 21.64
CA ARG A 22 -36.81 -54.11 22.59
C ARG A 22 -36.21 -54.34 23.97
N TYR A 23 -36.09 -53.28 24.76
CA TYR A 23 -35.67 -53.32 26.16
C TYR A 23 -36.87 -53.30 27.06
N THR A 24 -36.88 -54.21 28.06
CA THR A 24 -37.99 -54.48 28.94
C THR A 24 -38.07 -53.56 30.17
N ASN A 25 -37.16 -52.63 30.36
CA ASN A 25 -37.13 -51.68 31.48
C ASN A 25 -36.96 -50.23 31.00
N LEU A 26 -38.05 -49.51 30.86
CA LEU A 26 -38.10 -48.12 30.39
C LEU A 26 -37.62 -47.10 31.44
N ASP A 27 -37.73 -47.49 32.76
CA ASP A 27 -37.36 -46.55 33.83
C ASP A 27 -35.83 -46.31 33.96
N VAL A 28 -35.05 -47.33 33.64
CA VAL A 28 -33.55 -47.16 33.64
C VAL A 28 -33.05 -46.37 32.43
N LEU A 29 -33.79 -46.40 31.31
CA LEU A 29 -33.44 -45.61 30.14
C LEU A 29 -33.73 -44.10 30.32
N ALA A 30 -34.80 -43.78 31.06
CA ALA A 30 -35.17 -42.38 31.33
C ALA A 30 -34.12 -41.66 32.16
N SER A 31 -33.45 -42.32 33.11
CA SER A 31 -32.42 -41.73 33.93
C SER A 31 -31.07 -41.53 33.23
N VAL A 32 -30.78 -42.31 32.19
CA VAL A 32 -29.51 -42.17 31.40
C VAL A 32 -29.65 -41.18 30.24
N VAL A 33 -30.88 -40.91 29.80
CA VAL A 33 -31.17 -39.93 28.74
C VAL A 33 -31.25 -38.50 29.28
N GLU A 34 -31.12 -38.30 30.62
CA GLU A 34 -31.05 -36.97 31.19
C GLU A 34 -29.83 -36.23 30.68
N SER A 35 -30.14 -35.33 29.75
CA SER A 35 -29.37 -34.17 29.41
C SER A 35 -27.95 -34.40 28.84
N THR A 36 -27.80 -35.08 27.76
CA THR A 36 -26.75 -34.64 26.83
C THR A 36 -27.20 -33.31 26.26
N ARG A 37 -26.79 -32.25 26.97
CA ARG A 37 -27.05 -30.85 26.66
C ARG A 37 -26.89 -30.64 25.14
N SER A 38 -28.00 -30.43 24.45
CA SER A 38 -28.12 -30.38 22.99
C SER A 38 -27.09 -29.43 22.34
N TRP A 39 -26.60 -28.46 23.11
CA TRP A 39 -25.56 -27.52 22.74
C TRP A 39 -24.18 -28.19 22.42
N ARG A 40 -23.79 -29.22 23.19
CA ARG A 40 -22.54 -29.96 22.93
C ARG A 40 -22.56 -30.66 21.56
N ARG A 41 -23.72 -31.06 21.11
CA ARG A 41 -23.94 -31.70 19.82
C ARG A 41 -23.74 -30.74 18.65
N HIS A 42 -23.98 -29.44 18.86
CA HIS A 42 -23.80 -28.38 17.83
C HIS A 42 -22.51 -27.61 17.99
N ALA A 43 -21.81 -27.73 19.12
CA ALA A 43 -20.55 -27.04 19.38
C ALA A 43 -19.46 -27.39 18.34
N GLY A 44 -19.35 -28.68 17.96
CA GLY A 44 -18.39 -29.11 16.94
C GLY A 44 -18.64 -28.48 15.56
N LEU A 45 -19.92 -28.43 15.15
CA LEU A 45 -20.32 -27.80 13.90
C LEU A 45 -20.07 -26.27 13.94
N GLY A 46 -20.41 -25.66 15.07
CA GLY A 46 -20.16 -24.20 15.26
C GLY A 46 -18.69 -23.85 15.16
N LEU A 47 -17.84 -24.65 15.81
CA LEU A 47 -16.38 -24.45 15.76
C LEU A 47 -15.83 -24.66 14.34
N PHE A 48 -16.33 -25.68 13.63
CA PHE A 48 -15.94 -25.92 12.24
C PHE A 48 -16.34 -24.77 11.31
N LEU A 49 -17.57 -24.25 11.43
CA LEU A 49 -18.03 -23.12 10.64
C LEU A 49 -17.25 -21.85 10.95
N LEU A 50 -16.89 -21.63 12.21
CA LEU A 50 -16.09 -20.49 12.64
C LEU A 50 -14.66 -20.59 12.08
N ALA A 51 -14.04 -21.75 12.13
CA ALA A 51 -12.73 -22.00 11.53
C ALA A 51 -12.77 -21.79 10.01
N LEU A 52 -13.81 -22.30 9.33
CA LEU A 52 -13.98 -22.10 7.90
C LEU A 52 -14.18 -20.63 7.55
N ALA A 53 -14.96 -19.89 8.32
CA ALA A 53 -15.15 -18.45 8.13
C ALA A 53 -13.83 -17.68 8.32
N ALA A 54 -13.05 -18.00 9.37
CA ALA A 54 -11.76 -17.41 9.62
C ALA A 54 -10.77 -17.68 8.45
N LEU A 55 -10.81 -18.91 7.92
CA LEU A 55 -9.99 -19.32 6.78
C LEU A 55 -10.37 -18.56 5.50
N LEU A 56 -11.67 -18.38 5.26
CA LEU A 56 -12.17 -17.59 4.12
C LEU A 56 -11.79 -16.11 4.23
N VAL A 57 -11.86 -15.51 5.44
CA VAL A 57 -11.42 -14.15 5.70
C VAL A 57 -9.92 -14.03 5.49
N GLY A 58 -9.12 -15.00 5.96
CA GLY A 58 -7.68 -15.03 5.75
C GLY A 58 -7.31 -15.17 4.28
N PHE A 59 -8.06 -15.98 3.53
CA PHE A 59 -7.82 -16.19 2.09
C PHE A 59 -8.25 -14.98 1.24
N ALA A 60 -9.27 -14.24 1.69
CA ALA A 60 -9.74 -13.02 1.03
C ALA A 60 -8.69 -11.89 1.06
N ARG A 61 -7.61 -12.04 1.86
CA ARG A 61 -6.56 -11.01 2.02
C ARG A 61 -7.20 -9.62 2.04
N PRO A 62 -8.02 -9.27 3.04
CA PRO A 62 -8.57 -7.94 3.10
C PRO A 62 -7.39 -6.97 3.20
N SER A 63 -6.95 -6.43 2.05
CA SER A 63 -6.07 -5.30 1.99
C SER A 63 -6.90 -4.13 2.52
N MET A 64 -6.81 -3.86 3.81
CA MET A 64 -7.18 -2.56 4.31
C MET A 64 -6.20 -1.60 3.64
N THR A 65 -6.63 -0.97 2.56
CA THR A 65 -6.02 0.25 2.09
C THR A 65 -6.21 1.23 3.25
N ARG A 66 -5.25 1.25 4.17
CA ARG A 66 -5.11 2.44 5.00
C ARG A 66 -4.89 3.53 3.98
N LEU A 67 -5.87 4.39 3.82
CA LEU A 67 -5.64 5.73 3.35
C LEU A 67 -4.62 6.28 4.35
N ALA A 68 -3.33 6.05 4.06
CA ALA A 68 -2.26 6.78 4.69
C ALA A 68 -2.49 8.21 4.20
N ASP A 69 -3.16 8.99 5.05
CA ASP A 69 -3.50 10.40 4.84
C ASP A 69 -2.24 11.30 4.90
N ARG A 70 -1.09 10.70 4.57
CA ARG A 70 0.22 11.32 4.42
C ARG A 70 0.90 10.75 3.20
N GLU A 71 0.38 11.08 2.03
CA GLU A 71 1.19 11.07 0.82
C GLU A 71 2.11 12.31 0.86
N GLU A 72 3.01 12.33 1.81
CA GLU A 72 4.20 13.17 1.77
C GLU A 72 5.16 12.47 0.80
N ALA A 73 5.03 12.75 -0.48
CA ALA A 73 6.01 12.27 -1.44
C ALA A 73 7.09 13.33 -1.59
N THR A 74 8.34 12.89 -1.56
CA THR A 74 9.48 13.73 -1.87
C THR A 74 9.76 13.63 -3.37
N ILE A 75 9.79 14.76 -4.04
CA ILE A 75 10.14 14.88 -5.45
C ILE A 75 11.55 15.47 -5.53
N VAL A 76 12.47 14.77 -6.16
CA VAL A 76 13.81 15.29 -6.38
C VAL A 76 13.97 15.65 -7.85
N LEU A 77 14.22 16.92 -8.10
CA LEU A 77 14.51 17.46 -9.43
C LEU A 77 16.00 17.34 -9.66
N VAL A 78 16.38 16.62 -10.70
CA VAL A 78 17.77 16.44 -11.10
C VAL A 78 17.99 17.20 -12.40
N ILE A 79 18.76 18.28 -12.34
CA ILE A 79 18.91 19.24 -13.43
C ILE A 79 20.34 19.17 -13.99
N ASP A 80 20.43 18.95 -15.29
CA ASP A 80 21.69 19.03 -16.01
C ASP A 80 22.14 20.51 -16.15
N VAL A 81 23.34 20.80 -15.66
CA VAL A 81 23.97 22.10 -15.81
C VAL A 81 25.29 22.00 -16.62
N SER A 82 25.44 20.93 -17.43
CA SER A 82 26.60 20.75 -18.29
C SER A 82 26.70 21.85 -19.36
N GLY A 83 27.89 21.98 -20.00
CA GLY A 83 28.13 22.97 -21.02
C GLY A 83 27.18 22.93 -22.23
N SER A 84 26.55 21.77 -22.50
CA SER A 84 25.53 21.64 -23.55
C SER A 84 24.23 22.40 -23.25
N MET A 85 24.01 22.78 -21.99
CA MET A 85 22.86 23.58 -21.58
C MET A 85 22.97 25.06 -21.91
N GLN A 86 24.15 25.52 -22.44
CA GLN A 86 24.33 26.86 -23.00
C GLN A 86 23.80 27.01 -24.43
N ALA A 87 23.40 25.91 -25.08
CA ALA A 87 22.91 25.95 -26.45
C ALA A 87 21.64 26.81 -26.57
N GLU A 88 21.59 27.62 -27.62
CA GLU A 88 20.51 28.57 -27.94
C GLU A 88 19.53 27.98 -29.00
N ASP A 89 19.49 26.69 -29.14
CA ASP A 89 18.50 26.01 -30.00
C ASP A 89 17.06 26.03 -29.42
N VAL A 90 16.95 26.39 -28.14
CA VAL A 90 15.73 26.76 -27.43
C VAL A 90 15.93 28.12 -26.81
N GLU A 91 15.07 29.11 -27.10
CA GLU A 91 15.19 30.47 -26.57
C GLU A 91 14.79 30.53 -25.07
N PRO A 92 15.55 31.28 -24.23
CA PRO A 92 16.79 31.99 -24.54
C PRO A 92 18.02 31.06 -24.57
N THR A 93 18.07 30.03 -23.69
CA THR A 93 19.02 28.91 -23.63
C THR A 93 18.32 27.66 -23.13
N ARG A 94 18.93 26.51 -23.35
CA ARG A 94 18.33 25.23 -22.80
C ARG A 94 18.19 25.28 -21.28
N LEU A 95 19.15 25.86 -20.56
CA LEU A 95 19.10 25.97 -19.11
C LEU A 95 17.96 26.88 -18.66
N GLU A 96 17.85 28.05 -19.24
CA GLU A 96 16.79 29.01 -18.89
C GLU A 96 15.38 28.48 -19.23
N ALA A 97 15.25 27.79 -20.36
CA ALA A 97 14.02 27.11 -20.71
C ALA A 97 13.70 26.01 -19.70
N ALA A 98 14.68 25.21 -19.26
CA ALA A 98 14.47 24.18 -18.23
C ALA A 98 14.08 24.81 -16.88
N GLN A 99 14.70 25.90 -16.48
CA GLN A 99 14.36 26.66 -15.26
C GLN A 99 12.90 27.13 -15.31
N GLU A 100 12.44 27.66 -16.45
CA GLU A 100 11.05 28.11 -16.61
C GLU A 100 10.05 26.97 -16.48
N VAL A 101 10.29 25.84 -17.17
CA VAL A 101 9.44 24.64 -17.06
C VAL A 101 9.38 24.13 -15.62
N VAL A 102 10.50 24.14 -14.91
CA VAL A 102 10.53 23.69 -13.51
C VAL A 102 9.78 24.66 -12.60
N ARG A 103 9.87 25.98 -12.82
CA ARG A 103 9.08 26.96 -12.06
C ARG A 103 7.57 26.73 -12.26
N GLU A 104 7.15 26.53 -13.51
CA GLU A 104 5.75 26.24 -13.81
C GLU A 104 5.29 24.93 -13.13
N PHE A 105 6.11 23.88 -13.19
CA PHE A 105 5.85 22.61 -12.51
C PHE A 105 5.68 22.81 -11.01
N LEU A 106 6.61 23.54 -10.36
CA LEU A 106 6.57 23.82 -8.93
C LEU A 106 5.35 24.64 -8.51
N ALA A 107 4.90 25.58 -9.36
CA ALA A 107 3.72 26.38 -9.12
C ALA A 107 2.42 25.53 -9.12
N GLY A 108 2.38 24.49 -9.95
CA GLY A 108 1.25 23.56 -10.02
C GLY A 108 1.26 22.47 -8.96
N LEU A 109 2.39 22.26 -8.25
CA LEU A 109 2.57 21.16 -7.33
C LEU A 109 1.88 21.43 -5.98
N PRO A 110 1.04 20.50 -5.46
CA PRO A 110 0.41 20.63 -4.14
C PRO A 110 1.44 20.83 -3.02
N LYS A 111 1.13 21.68 -2.04
CA LYS A 111 2.07 22.09 -0.96
C LYS A 111 2.55 20.92 -0.08
N ARG A 112 1.81 19.82 -0.04
CA ARG A 112 2.13 18.62 0.75
C ARG A 112 3.36 17.84 0.25
N PHE A 113 3.83 18.09 -0.96
CA PHE A 113 5.01 17.44 -1.50
C PHE A 113 6.27 18.19 -1.07
N GLN A 114 7.31 17.47 -0.65
CA GLN A 114 8.64 18.03 -0.47
C GLN A 114 9.37 18.03 -1.81
N VAL A 115 10.18 19.06 -2.06
CA VAL A 115 10.98 19.17 -3.28
C VAL A 115 12.43 19.37 -2.92
N GLY A 116 13.29 18.48 -3.43
CA GLY A 116 14.73 18.66 -3.44
C GLY A 116 15.22 18.99 -4.83
N VAL A 117 16.34 19.69 -4.94
CA VAL A 117 16.99 20.05 -6.20
C VAL A 117 18.45 19.58 -6.19
N VAL A 118 18.80 18.78 -7.19
CA VAL A 118 20.17 18.33 -7.43
C VAL A 118 20.60 18.84 -8.79
N ALA A 119 21.69 19.59 -8.84
CA ALA A 119 22.34 20.00 -10.08
C ALA A 119 23.50 19.06 -10.37
N PHE A 120 23.72 18.72 -11.63
CA PHE A 120 24.87 17.91 -12.00
C PHE A 120 25.59 18.43 -13.25
N SER A 121 26.90 18.28 -13.19
CA SER A 121 27.80 18.51 -14.28
C SER A 121 28.95 17.47 -14.21
N GLU A 122 30.15 17.81 -13.92
CA GLU A 122 31.27 16.90 -13.63
C GLU A 122 31.03 16.14 -12.30
N THR A 123 30.34 16.78 -11.34
CA THR A 123 29.90 16.23 -10.06
C THR A 123 28.44 16.56 -9.85
N ALA A 124 27.79 15.82 -8.93
CA ALA A 124 26.43 16.09 -8.53
C ALA A 124 26.40 16.82 -7.18
N GLU A 125 25.74 17.95 -7.11
CA GLU A 125 25.62 18.79 -5.93
C GLU A 125 24.14 18.98 -5.55
N VAL A 126 23.85 18.98 -4.24
CA VAL A 126 22.52 19.29 -3.75
C VAL A 126 22.35 20.80 -3.71
N ALA A 127 21.60 21.33 -4.68
CA ALA A 127 21.30 22.75 -4.74
C ALA A 127 20.27 23.18 -3.70
N ALA A 128 19.27 22.31 -3.45
CA ALA A 128 18.34 22.46 -2.34
C ALA A 128 17.99 21.11 -1.72
N PRO A 129 18.02 20.96 -0.38
CA PRO A 129 17.53 19.76 0.28
C PRO A 129 16.00 19.63 0.11
N ALA A 130 15.46 18.43 0.37
CA ALA A 130 14.03 18.21 0.32
C ALA A 130 13.30 19.13 1.31
N THR A 131 12.45 20.00 0.81
CA THR A 131 11.74 21.02 1.59
C THR A 131 10.33 21.25 1.05
N GLU A 132 9.41 21.67 1.93
CA GLU A 132 8.09 22.16 1.54
C GLU A 132 8.13 23.63 1.08
N ASP A 133 9.20 24.34 1.42
CA ASP A 133 9.37 25.73 1.01
C ASP A 133 9.77 25.82 -0.47
N ARG A 134 8.77 26.14 -1.30
CA ARG A 134 8.94 26.29 -2.74
C ARG A 134 9.91 27.42 -3.12
N ARG A 135 10.04 28.43 -2.29
CA ARG A 135 10.92 29.55 -2.56
C ARG A 135 12.38 29.10 -2.54
N LEU A 136 12.77 28.28 -1.55
CA LEU A 136 14.12 27.73 -1.49
C LEU A 136 14.45 26.89 -2.72
N ALA A 137 13.51 26.10 -3.22
CA ALA A 137 13.71 25.30 -4.42
C ALA A 137 13.82 26.19 -5.67
N ILE A 138 12.98 27.22 -5.81
CA ILE A 138 13.00 28.16 -6.93
C ILE A 138 14.30 28.99 -6.91
N ASP A 139 14.68 29.55 -5.77
CA ASP A 139 15.92 30.33 -5.63
C ASP A 139 17.12 29.45 -6.01
N ALA A 140 17.16 28.20 -5.54
CA ALA A 140 18.24 27.27 -5.89
C ALA A 140 18.33 27.04 -7.42
N ILE A 141 17.19 26.93 -8.09
CA ILE A 141 17.10 26.72 -9.54
C ILE A 141 17.57 27.99 -10.29
N ASP A 142 17.18 29.16 -9.84
CA ASP A 142 17.52 30.42 -10.47
C ASP A 142 19.02 30.75 -10.36
N TYR A 143 19.71 30.22 -9.36
CA TYR A 143 21.16 30.34 -9.20
C TYR A 143 22.00 29.32 -9.99
N LEU A 144 21.35 28.38 -10.69
CA LEU A 144 22.07 27.42 -11.51
C LEU A 144 22.70 28.09 -12.72
N TYR A 145 23.94 27.75 -12.99
CA TYR A 145 24.68 28.21 -14.14
C TYR A 145 25.43 27.08 -14.85
N PRO A 146 25.64 27.14 -16.15
CA PRO A 146 26.29 26.08 -16.90
C PRO A 146 27.73 25.84 -16.46
N GLN A 147 28.08 24.57 -16.29
CA GLN A 147 29.38 24.08 -15.87
C GLN A 147 29.94 23.08 -16.90
N ARG A 148 31.18 22.64 -16.73
CA ARG A 148 31.80 21.64 -17.61
C ARG A 148 31.57 20.24 -17.03
N GLY A 149 31.52 19.24 -17.92
CA GLY A 149 31.43 17.84 -17.57
C GLY A 149 29.99 17.34 -17.54
N THR A 150 29.80 16.02 -17.39
CA THR A 150 28.49 15.37 -17.29
C THR A 150 28.61 14.04 -16.54
N ALA A 151 28.17 13.99 -15.28
CA ALA A 151 28.23 12.82 -14.39
C ALA A 151 26.83 12.34 -13.98
N ILE A 152 26.08 11.75 -14.92
CA ILE A 152 24.70 11.31 -14.69
C ILE A 152 24.60 10.25 -13.57
N GLY A 153 25.60 9.37 -13.43
CA GLY A 153 25.61 8.34 -12.40
C GLY A 153 25.58 8.92 -10.99
N ASP A 154 26.40 9.93 -10.74
CA ASP A 154 26.46 10.61 -9.45
C ASP A 154 25.19 11.40 -9.17
N ALA A 155 24.56 11.96 -10.20
CA ALA A 155 23.31 12.68 -10.10
C ALA A 155 22.17 11.79 -9.59
N ILE A 156 22.07 10.58 -10.11
CA ILE A 156 21.06 9.60 -9.67
C ILE A 156 21.31 9.17 -8.21
N ALA A 157 22.56 8.89 -7.86
CA ALA A 157 22.92 8.50 -6.50
C ALA A 157 22.58 9.61 -5.49
N ARG A 158 22.90 10.86 -5.79
CA ARG A 158 22.56 12.02 -4.97
C ARG A 158 21.06 12.28 -4.91
N GLY A 159 20.35 12.12 -6.01
CA GLY A 159 18.90 12.24 -6.04
C GLY A 159 18.21 11.24 -5.09
N VAL A 160 18.65 9.99 -5.08
CA VAL A 160 18.14 8.96 -4.16
C VAL A 160 18.49 9.28 -2.69
N GLU A 161 19.67 9.85 -2.43
CA GLU A 161 20.07 10.26 -1.07
C GLU A 161 19.19 11.40 -0.53
N VAL A 162 18.88 12.39 -1.37
CA VAL A 162 17.99 13.51 -1.01
C VAL A 162 16.54 13.10 -0.81
N ALA A 163 16.10 12.01 -1.47
CA ALA A 163 14.74 11.49 -1.36
C ALA A 163 14.49 10.65 -0.09
N ARG A 164 15.52 10.33 0.69
CA ARG A 164 15.45 9.52 1.92
C ARG A 164 15.15 10.35 3.14
#